data_8a8d43add2d75c285f443d5ec10f6bd4
#
_entry.id   8a8d43add2d75c285f443d5ec10f6bd4
#
_cell.length_a   1.000
_cell.length_b   1.000
_cell.length_c   1.000
_cell.angle_alpha   90.00
_cell.angle_beta   90.00
_cell.angle_gamma   90.00
#
_symmetry.space_group_name_H-M   'P 1'
#
loop_
_entity.id
_entity.type
_entity.pdbx_description
1 polymer ?
#
loop_
_entity_poly.entity_id
_entity_poly.type
_entity_poly.pdbx_seq_one_letter_code
_entity_poly.pdbx_strand_id
1 'polypeptide(L)'
;MFKRIFGIVLVITVAYAAYVWITFPNVARLKDGWPQTTAFMEQRKGELRAEGKDDALQYQPVPYARISPYLRRAVLVAEDNDFYEHGGIDVEAVKKAIRRDWERKKLTQGGSTITQQLAKNLYLNQSRNPLRKVEEYFIARSLENHLTKKRILELYLNVVEMGERVYGAEAAARYDFHVSASALTPSQAALLAGCLPNPRLMNPGAPNKRLRARQRMILARMRRWGYLFEEETLAPKKTAPPPPELEQTPPTDTATPAPTQTTTSTETTETSGTTETTEPQSPPATTTT
;
A
#
# COMPACT_ATOMS: atom_id res chain seq x y z
N MET A 1 52.74 -6.38 -18.34
CA MET A 1 51.96 -6.18 -17.08
C MET A 1 50.57 -5.62 -17.35
N PHE A 2 50.41 -4.53 -18.03
CA PHE A 2 49.13 -3.84 -18.33
C PHE A 2 48.11 -4.75 -19.03
N LYS A 3 48.48 -5.52 -20.06
CA LYS A 3 47.58 -6.45 -20.76
C LYS A 3 47.04 -7.56 -19.86
N ARG A 4 47.82 -8.06 -18.91
CA ARG A 4 47.39 -9.08 -17.94
C ARG A 4 46.38 -8.51 -16.93
N ILE A 5 46.66 -7.30 -16.42
CA ILE A 5 45.72 -6.61 -15.50
C ILE A 5 44.39 -6.31 -16.21
N PHE A 6 44.45 -5.81 -17.44
CA PHE A 6 43.26 -5.56 -18.26
C PHE A 6 42.44 -6.84 -18.49
N GLY A 7 43.13 -7.95 -18.84
CA GLY A 7 42.47 -9.25 -19.01
C GLY A 7 41.77 -9.75 -17.71
N ILE A 8 42.44 -9.60 -16.55
CA ILE A 8 41.84 -9.97 -15.26
C ILE A 8 40.61 -9.10 -14.94
N VAL A 9 40.72 -7.79 -15.12
CA VAL A 9 39.60 -6.86 -14.89
C VAL A 9 38.42 -7.19 -15.82
N LEU A 10 38.68 -7.50 -17.09
CA LEU A 10 37.66 -7.87 -18.05
C LEU A 10 36.96 -9.17 -17.61
N VAL A 11 37.71 -10.21 -17.20
CA VAL A 11 37.14 -11.48 -16.73
C VAL A 11 36.28 -11.26 -15.48
N ILE A 12 36.75 -10.48 -14.51
CA ILE A 12 35.98 -10.14 -13.30
C ILE A 12 34.69 -9.40 -13.66
N THR A 13 34.76 -8.45 -14.60
CA THR A 13 33.60 -7.68 -15.04
C THR A 13 32.55 -8.58 -15.72
N VAL A 14 33.00 -9.48 -16.61
CA VAL A 14 32.13 -10.43 -17.29
C VAL A 14 31.52 -11.44 -16.30
N ALA A 15 32.33 -11.97 -15.39
CA ALA A 15 31.82 -12.88 -14.35
C ALA A 15 30.79 -12.20 -13.42
N TYR A 16 31.03 -10.94 -13.04
CA TYR A 16 30.07 -10.15 -12.28
C TYR A 16 28.79 -9.87 -13.08
N ALA A 17 28.90 -9.51 -14.35
CA ALA A 17 27.75 -9.30 -15.22
C ALA A 17 26.91 -10.60 -15.37
N ALA A 18 27.56 -11.73 -15.56
CA ALA A 18 26.90 -13.04 -15.61
C ALA A 18 26.21 -13.39 -14.26
N TYR A 19 26.90 -13.14 -13.15
CA TYR A 19 26.30 -13.31 -11.82
C TYR A 19 25.05 -12.45 -11.63
N VAL A 20 25.11 -11.16 -11.95
CA VAL A 20 23.96 -10.27 -11.87
C VAL A 20 22.83 -10.75 -12.77
N TRP A 21 23.14 -11.19 -13.98
CA TRP A 21 22.14 -11.72 -14.93
C TRP A 21 21.43 -12.96 -14.38
N ILE A 22 22.16 -13.91 -13.81
CA ILE A 22 21.62 -15.17 -13.28
C ILE A 22 20.79 -14.91 -12.00
N THR A 23 21.25 -13.97 -11.15
CA THR A 23 20.59 -13.64 -9.88
C THR A 23 19.54 -12.56 -10.00
N PHE A 24 19.35 -11.99 -11.20
CA PHE A 24 18.41 -10.89 -11.40
C PHE A 24 16.97 -11.31 -11.07
N PRO A 25 16.28 -10.56 -10.21
CA PRO A 25 14.96 -10.98 -9.73
C PRO A 25 13.90 -10.90 -10.85
N ASN A 26 13.04 -11.92 -10.89
CA ASN A 26 11.87 -11.89 -11.78
C ASN A 26 10.78 -10.99 -11.20
N VAL A 27 10.82 -9.71 -11.55
CA VAL A 27 9.88 -8.69 -11.08
C VAL A 27 8.48 -8.83 -11.72
N ALA A 28 8.35 -9.53 -12.86
CA ALA A 28 7.07 -9.72 -13.54
C ALA A 28 6.03 -10.46 -12.67
N ARG A 29 6.50 -11.32 -11.74
CA ARG A 29 5.64 -12.00 -10.76
C ARG A 29 4.87 -11.05 -9.85
N LEU A 30 5.36 -9.82 -9.68
CA LEU A 30 4.71 -8.80 -8.86
C LEU A 30 3.55 -8.10 -9.57
N LYS A 31 3.28 -8.40 -10.83
CA LYS A 31 2.17 -7.82 -11.59
C LYS A 31 0.84 -8.11 -10.90
N ASP A 32 0.64 -9.38 -10.53
CA ASP A 32 -0.63 -9.86 -9.98
C ASP A 32 -0.47 -10.47 -8.57
N GLY A 33 0.77 -10.77 -8.15
CA GLY A 33 1.09 -11.43 -6.88
C GLY A 33 1.56 -10.49 -5.79
N TRP A 34 1.44 -10.94 -4.54
CA TRP A 34 2.04 -10.30 -3.37
C TRP A 34 3.34 -11.02 -3.00
N PRO A 35 4.42 -10.29 -2.65
CA PRO A 35 5.58 -10.94 -2.07
C PRO A 35 5.20 -11.54 -0.71
N GLN A 36 5.56 -12.80 -0.49
CA GLN A 36 5.35 -13.46 0.81
C GLN A 36 6.29 -12.87 1.88
N THR A 37 7.46 -12.45 1.45
CA THR A 37 8.49 -11.80 2.27
C THR A 37 9.33 -10.90 1.40
N THR A 38 10.16 -10.06 2.00
CA THR A 38 11.11 -9.18 1.32
C THR A 38 12.50 -9.34 1.91
N ALA A 39 13.54 -8.91 1.19
CA ALA A 39 14.91 -8.95 1.70
C ALA A 39 15.06 -8.21 3.06
N PHE A 40 14.33 -7.09 3.23
CA PHE A 40 14.34 -6.35 4.49
C PHE A 40 13.62 -7.09 5.62
N MET A 41 12.50 -7.77 5.32
CA MET A 41 11.80 -8.61 6.29
C MET A 41 12.68 -9.78 6.74
N GLU A 42 13.33 -10.47 5.80
CA GLU A 42 14.21 -11.59 6.13
C GLU A 42 15.46 -11.14 6.92
N GLN A 43 16.04 -10.00 6.54
CA GLN A 43 17.12 -9.41 7.33
C GLN A 43 16.66 -9.11 8.77
N ARG A 44 15.45 -8.51 8.93
CA ARG A 44 14.92 -8.20 10.27
C ARG A 44 14.65 -9.45 11.09
N LYS A 45 14.08 -10.49 10.49
CA LYS A 45 13.94 -11.79 11.15
C LYS A 45 15.29 -12.35 11.60
N GLY A 46 16.31 -12.28 10.75
CA GLY A 46 17.68 -12.69 11.11
C GLY A 46 18.25 -11.91 12.29
N GLU A 47 18.07 -10.58 12.32
CA GLU A 47 18.47 -9.73 13.43
C GLU A 47 17.77 -10.15 14.74
N LEU A 48 16.45 -10.34 14.70
CA LEU A 48 15.65 -10.75 15.87
C LEU A 48 16.08 -12.13 16.41
N ARG A 49 16.30 -13.10 15.52
CA ARG A 49 16.81 -14.44 15.92
C ARG A 49 18.18 -14.35 16.58
N ALA A 50 19.08 -13.51 16.03
CA ALA A 50 20.40 -13.30 16.61
C ALA A 50 20.35 -12.64 17.99
N GLU A 51 19.31 -11.84 18.25
CA GLU A 51 19.03 -11.24 19.56
C GLU A 51 18.26 -12.19 20.52
N GLY A 52 17.95 -13.41 20.11
CA GLY A 52 17.14 -14.37 20.89
C GLY A 52 15.69 -13.95 21.06
N LYS A 53 15.18 -13.10 20.18
CA LYS A 53 13.80 -12.61 20.18
C LYS A 53 12.92 -13.37 19.20
N ASP A 54 11.62 -13.37 19.45
CA ASP A 54 10.62 -13.82 18.48
C ASP A 54 10.77 -13.02 17.17
N ASP A 55 10.80 -13.70 16.02
CA ASP A 55 11.00 -13.13 14.70
C ASP A 55 9.70 -12.84 13.93
N ALA A 56 8.55 -12.99 14.59
CA ALA A 56 7.26 -12.68 13.98
C ALA A 56 7.17 -11.21 13.54
N LEU A 57 6.73 -10.99 12.30
CA LEU A 57 6.50 -9.68 11.71
C LEU A 57 5.02 -9.47 11.43
N GLN A 58 4.57 -8.24 11.61
CA GLN A 58 3.23 -7.84 11.21
C GLN A 58 3.26 -7.40 9.75
N TYR A 59 2.64 -8.20 8.88
CA TYR A 59 2.57 -7.96 7.44
C TYR A 59 1.22 -8.44 6.91
N GLN A 60 0.43 -7.51 6.39
CA GLN A 60 -0.90 -7.78 5.85
C GLN A 60 -1.10 -6.94 4.58
N PRO A 61 -0.78 -7.47 3.39
CA PRO A 61 -0.96 -6.73 2.15
C PRO A 61 -2.44 -6.54 1.82
N VAL A 62 -2.78 -5.36 1.33
CA VAL A 62 -4.13 -5.00 0.91
C VAL A 62 -4.12 -4.33 -0.46
N PRO A 63 -5.17 -4.49 -1.28
CA PRO A 63 -5.27 -3.83 -2.57
C PRO A 63 -5.21 -2.31 -2.46
N TYR A 64 -4.72 -1.65 -3.52
CA TYR A 64 -4.60 -0.20 -3.61
C TYR A 64 -5.87 0.56 -3.19
N ALA A 65 -7.04 0.07 -3.59
CA ALA A 65 -8.33 0.67 -3.25
C ALA A 65 -8.63 0.64 -1.74
N ARG A 66 -8.02 -0.28 -0.98
CA ARG A 66 -8.16 -0.40 0.49
C ARG A 66 -7.11 0.38 1.27
N ILE A 67 -6.30 1.20 0.60
CA ILE A 67 -5.37 2.13 1.23
C ILE A 67 -5.95 3.53 1.09
N SER A 68 -6.07 4.24 2.20
CA SER A 68 -6.59 5.62 2.25
C SER A 68 -5.93 6.50 1.17
N PRO A 69 -6.70 7.29 0.41
CA PRO A 69 -6.15 8.27 -0.52
C PRO A 69 -5.21 9.25 0.19
N TYR A 70 -5.46 9.55 1.46
CA TYR A 70 -4.60 10.42 2.25
C TYR A 70 -3.21 9.81 2.47
N LEU A 71 -3.11 8.50 2.77
CA LEU A 71 -1.81 7.85 2.94
C LEU A 71 -1.04 7.79 1.63
N ARG A 72 -1.70 7.43 0.52
CA ARG A 72 -1.08 7.41 -0.80
C ARG A 72 -0.47 8.77 -1.16
N ARG A 73 -1.22 9.85 -0.93
CA ARG A 73 -0.78 11.24 -1.19
C ARG A 73 0.27 11.73 -0.21
N ALA A 74 0.13 11.40 1.08
CA ALA A 74 1.12 11.77 2.10
C ALA A 74 2.49 11.17 1.80
N VAL A 75 2.54 9.90 1.36
CA VAL A 75 3.78 9.21 0.99
C VAL A 75 4.40 9.82 -0.27
N LEU A 76 3.62 10.09 -1.30
CA LEU A 76 4.10 10.79 -2.51
C LEU A 76 4.73 12.13 -2.15
N VAL A 77 4.03 12.96 -1.42
CA VAL A 77 4.49 14.29 -1.01
C VAL A 77 5.72 14.24 -0.10
N ALA A 78 5.85 13.18 0.71
CA ALA A 78 6.95 13.02 1.65
C ALA A 78 8.22 12.48 0.99
N GLU A 79 8.11 11.52 0.08
CA GLU A 79 9.20 10.71 -0.44
C GLU A 79 9.52 10.97 -1.91
N ASP A 80 8.50 11.23 -2.76
CA ASP A 80 8.66 11.29 -4.21
C ASP A 80 7.50 12.05 -4.86
N ASN A 81 7.57 13.38 -4.83
CA ASN A 81 6.46 14.22 -5.29
C ASN A 81 6.15 14.07 -6.78
N ASP A 82 7.17 13.83 -7.58
CA ASP A 82 7.08 13.74 -9.04
C ASP A 82 7.05 12.28 -9.53
N PHE A 83 6.62 11.35 -8.64
CA PHE A 83 6.61 9.89 -8.85
C PHE A 83 5.97 9.47 -10.17
N TYR A 84 4.88 10.09 -10.57
CA TYR A 84 4.16 9.76 -11.81
C TYR A 84 4.80 10.34 -13.07
N GLU A 85 5.75 11.27 -12.94
CA GLU A 85 6.35 12.02 -14.05
C GLU A 85 7.69 11.44 -14.52
N HIS A 86 8.37 10.66 -13.66
CA HIS A 86 9.67 10.08 -14.00
C HIS A 86 9.64 8.55 -14.13
N GLY A 87 10.59 7.98 -14.89
CA GLY A 87 10.72 6.54 -15.15
C GLY A 87 11.66 5.81 -14.17
N GLY A 88 11.35 5.86 -12.86
CA GLY A 88 12.09 5.13 -11.81
C GLY A 88 13.28 5.88 -11.22
N ILE A 89 13.82 6.88 -11.92
CA ILE A 89 14.84 7.79 -11.42
C ILE A 89 14.41 9.21 -11.76
N ASP A 90 14.32 10.01 -10.76
CA ASP A 90 14.18 11.45 -10.92
C ASP A 90 15.58 12.07 -11.11
N VAL A 91 16.00 12.18 -12.39
CA VAL A 91 17.29 12.75 -12.75
C VAL A 91 17.41 14.22 -12.31
N GLU A 92 16.31 14.96 -12.33
CA GLU A 92 16.30 16.36 -11.91
C GLU A 92 16.42 16.47 -10.38
N ALA A 93 15.75 15.62 -9.63
CA ALA A 93 15.93 15.57 -8.17
C ALA A 93 17.34 15.15 -7.79
N VAL A 94 17.95 14.19 -8.51
CA VAL A 94 19.36 13.80 -8.32
C VAL A 94 20.29 14.96 -8.60
N LYS A 95 20.14 15.68 -9.71
CA LYS A 95 20.95 16.87 -10.03
C LYS A 95 20.79 17.98 -8.96
N LYS A 96 19.55 18.22 -8.52
CA LYS A 96 19.27 19.19 -7.44
C LYS A 96 19.89 18.76 -6.12
N ALA A 97 19.84 17.46 -5.79
CA ALA A 97 20.46 16.92 -4.57
C ALA A 97 21.99 17.09 -4.62
N ILE A 98 22.65 16.72 -5.73
CA ILE A 98 24.09 16.88 -5.91
C ILE A 98 24.49 18.34 -5.78
N ARG A 99 23.78 19.27 -6.43
CA ARG A 99 24.07 20.71 -6.34
C ARG A 99 23.95 21.22 -4.90
N ARG A 100 22.87 20.87 -4.21
CA ARG A 100 22.62 21.26 -2.81
C ARG A 100 23.68 20.69 -1.88
N ASP A 101 24.07 19.42 -2.06
CA ASP A 101 25.06 18.74 -1.23
C ASP A 101 26.47 19.33 -1.45
N TRP A 102 26.77 19.72 -2.69
CA TRP A 102 27.99 20.48 -3.04
C TRP A 102 28.03 21.83 -2.33
N GLU A 103 26.94 22.61 -2.40
CA GLU A 103 26.83 23.92 -1.77
C GLU A 103 26.94 23.84 -0.22
N ARG A 104 26.39 22.77 0.37
CA ARG A 104 26.35 22.60 1.83
C ARG A 104 27.53 21.82 2.39
N LYS A 105 28.43 21.31 1.56
CA LYS A 105 29.52 20.40 1.96
C LYS A 105 29.07 19.24 2.86
N LYS A 106 27.82 18.76 2.68
CA LYS A 106 27.22 17.65 3.42
C LYS A 106 26.45 16.77 2.45
N LEU A 107 26.77 15.48 2.47
CA LEU A 107 25.95 14.47 1.82
C LEU A 107 24.61 14.38 2.58
N THR A 108 23.58 15.00 2.02
CA THR A 108 22.23 14.95 2.61
C THR A 108 21.46 13.81 1.94
N GLN A 109 20.88 12.91 2.75
CA GLN A 109 19.95 11.90 2.24
C GLN A 109 18.71 12.58 1.64
N GLY A 110 18.37 12.24 0.38
CA GLY A 110 17.17 12.76 -0.26
C GLY A 110 17.31 12.81 -1.78
N GLY A 111 17.14 11.70 -2.44
CA GLY A 111 17.21 11.60 -3.91
C GLY A 111 16.85 10.19 -4.40
N SER A 112 16.40 9.31 -3.50
CA SER A 112 15.89 7.99 -3.90
C SER A 112 14.39 8.06 -4.14
N THR A 113 13.97 7.57 -5.28
CA THR A 113 12.55 7.49 -5.65
C THR A 113 11.84 6.34 -4.93
N ILE A 114 10.50 6.36 -4.92
CA ILE A 114 9.68 5.25 -4.39
C ILE A 114 10.04 3.93 -5.08
N THR A 115 10.27 3.94 -6.40
CA THR A 115 10.66 2.73 -7.15
C THR A 115 12.01 2.19 -6.71
N GLN A 116 13.00 3.06 -6.46
CA GLN A 116 14.29 2.65 -5.92
C GLN A 116 14.18 2.10 -4.49
N GLN A 117 13.36 2.74 -3.65
CA GLN A 117 13.09 2.24 -2.30
C GLN A 117 12.39 0.89 -2.34
N LEU A 118 11.43 0.68 -3.25
CA LEU A 118 10.76 -0.61 -3.45
C LEU A 118 11.75 -1.68 -3.88
N ALA A 119 12.59 -1.41 -4.88
CA ALA A 119 13.63 -2.33 -5.34
C ALA A 119 14.55 -2.78 -4.19
N LYS A 120 15.00 -1.82 -3.38
CA LYS A 120 15.84 -2.06 -2.21
C LYS A 120 15.11 -2.95 -1.19
N ASN A 121 13.88 -2.60 -0.81
CA ASN A 121 13.12 -3.35 0.20
C ASN A 121 12.86 -4.79 -0.22
N LEU A 122 12.53 -5.01 -1.50
CA LEU A 122 12.18 -6.33 -2.01
C LEU A 122 13.37 -7.29 -2.14
N TYR A 123 14.52 -6.79 -2.64
CA TYR A 123 15.56 -7.66 -3.17
C TYR A 123 16.96 -7.41 -2.62
N LEU A 124 17.21 -6.28 -1.96
CA LEU A 124 18.55 -5.90 -1.55
C LEU A 124 18.67 -5.83 -0.02
N ASN A 125 19.85 -6.16 0.48
CA ASN A 125 20.16 -6.01 1.90
C ASN A 125 20.50 -4.54 2.24
N GLN A 126 20.63 -4.23 3.53
CA GLN A 126 20.98 -2.89 4.01
C GLN A 126 22.49 -2.60 3.98
N SER A 127 23.31 -3.43 3.29
CA SER A 127 24.74 -3.19 3.19
C SER A 127 25.07 -1.84 2.55
N ARG A 128 26.20 -1.26 2.94
CA ARG A 128 26.70 0.01 2.37
C ARG A 128 27.59 -0.18 1.14
N ASN A 129 27.50 -1.33 0.46
CA ASN A 129 28.26 -1.58 -0.76
C ASN A 129 27.78 -0.65 -1.90
N PRO A 130 28.68 0.11 -2.56
CA PRO A 130 28.29 0.98 -3.68
C PRO A 130 27.75 0.19 -4.88
N LEU A 131 28.17 -1.06 -5.11
CA LEU A 131 27.63 -1.93 -6.16
C LEU A 131 26.13 -2.19 -5.97
N ARG A 132 25.66 -2.27 -4.72
CA ARG A 132 24.24 -2.38 -4.41
C ARG A 132 23.41 -1.22 -5.00
N LYS A 133 23.97 -0.02 -5.09
CA LYS A 133 23.25 1.12 -5.69
C LYS A 133 23.08 0.96 -7.20
N VAL A 134 24.02 0.26 -7.84
CA VAL A 134 23.91 -0.11 -9.26
C VAL A 134 22.85 -1.17 -9.45
N GLU A 135 22.82 -2.20 -8.61
CA GLU A 135 21.77 -3.23 -8.63
C GLU A 135 20.37 -2.63 -8.38
N GLU A 136 20.25 -1.74 -7.38
CA GLU A 136 19.02 -1.00 -7.09
C GLU A 136 18.51 -0.25 -8.33
N TYR A 137 19.42 0.40 -9.08
CA TYR A 137 19.09 1.10 -10.33
C TYR A 137 18.47 0.15 -11.36
N PHE A 138 19.14 -0.99 -11.65
CA PHE A 138 18.67 -1.93 -12.65
C PHE A 138 17.34 -2.60 -12.25
N ILE A 139 17.19 -2.95 -10.96
CA ILE A 139 15.94 -3.52 -10.45
C ILE A 139 14.81 -2.47 -10.52
N ALA A 140 15.05 -1.23 -10.12
CA ALA A 140 14.07 -0.15 -10.22
C ALA A 140 13.63 0.07 -11.67
N ARG A 141 14.58 0.05 -12.62
CA ARG A 141 14.28 0.16 -14.05
C ARG A 141 13.44 -1.02 -14.55
N SER A 142 13.74 -2.23 -14.06
CA SER A 142 12.95 -3.42 -14.40
C SER A 142 11.53 -3.34 -13.82
N LEU A 143 11.36 -2.85 -12.59
CA LEU A 143 10.03 -2.63 -12.00
C LEU A 143 9.19 -1.68 -12.85
N GLU A 144 9.76 -0.56 -13.29
CA GLU A 144 9.05 0.41 -14.15
C GLU A 144 8.69 -0.15 -15.53
N ASN A 145 9.52 -1.03 -16.08
CA ASN A 145 9.25 -1.65 -17.38
C ASN A 145 8.14 -2.71 -17.32
N HIS A 146 7.92 -3.35 -16.18
CA HIS A 146 6.98 -4.47 -16.06
C HIS A 146 5.70 -4.11 -15.29
N LEU A 147 5.73 -3.06 -14.46
CA LEU A 147 4.63 -2.70 -13.57
C LEU A 147 4.12 -1.29 -13.87
N THR A 148 2.84 -1.08 -13.65
CA THR A 148 2.28 0.28 -13.69
C THR A 148 2.72 1.08 -12.45
N LYS A 149 2.79 2.40 -12.55
CA LYS A 149 3.05 3.29 -11.41
C LYS A 149 2.13 3.02 -10.22
N LYS A 150 0.85 2.79 -10.49
CA LYS A 150 -0.14 2.42 -9.47
C LYS A 150 0.28 1.15 -8.73
N ARG A 151 0.73 0.12 -9.47
CA ARG A 151 1.17 -1.16 -8.88
C ARG A 151 2.46 -1.00 -8.08
N ILE A 152 3.41 -0.21 -8.56
CA ILE A 152 4.65 0.09 -7.83
C ILE A 152 4.33 0.76 -6.49
N LEU A 153 3.47 1.80 -6.49
CA LEU A 153 3.05 2.47 -5.26
C LEU A 153 2.28 1.53 -4.33
N GLU A 154 1.39 0.70 -4.87
CA GLU A 154 0.65 -0.30 -4.11
C GLU A 154 1.59 -1.28 -3.40
N LEU A 155 2.56 -1.84 -4.12
CA LEU A 155 3.57 -2.73 -3.54
C LEU A 155 4.39 -2.01 -2.47
N TYR A 156 4.88 -0.81 -2.76
CA TYR A 156 5.66 -0.01 -1.82
C TYR A 156 4.92 0.20 -0.50
N LEU A 157 3.67 0.66 -0.57
CA LEU A 157 2.83 0.91 0.60
C LEU A 157 2.52 -0.36 1.41
N ASN A 158 2.65 -1.53 0.80
CA ASN A 158 2.44 -2.80 1.49
C ASN A 158 3.73 -3.40 2.08
N VAL A 159 4.92 -3.11 1.52
CA VAL A 159 6.16 -3.76 1.97
C VAL A 159 7.09 -2.89 2.77
N VAL A 160 6.90 -1.57 2.76
CA VAL A 160 7.79 -0.66 3.49
C VAL A 160 7.65 -0.82 4.99
N GLU A 161 8.77 -0.78 5.72
CA GLU A 161 8.78 -0.78 7.19
C GLU A 161 8.19 0.55 7.69
N MET A 162 7.15 0.49 8.52
CA MET A 162 6.45 1.64 9.11
C MET A 162 6.55 1.69 10.64
N GLY A 163 7.17 0.69 11.24
CA GLY A 163 7.40 0.57 12.66
C GLY A 163 8.30 -0.62 12.96
N GLU A 164 8.70 -0.79 14.21
CA GLU A 164 9.45 -1.97 14.59
C GLU A 164 8.61 -3.23 14.36
N ARG A 165 9.08 -4.16 13.49
CA ARG A 165 8.38 -5.37 13.08
C ARG A 165 7.06 -5.15 12.32
N VAL A 166 6.75 -3.90 11.92
CA VAL A 166 5.49 -3.53 11.27
C VAL A 166 5.76 -3.15 9.81
N TYR A 167 5.17 -3.88 8.88
CA TYR A 167 5.38 -3.72 7.45
C TYR A 167 4.05 -3.47 6.72
N GLY A 168 4.01 -2.36 6.00
CA GLY A 168 2.89 -1.97 5.17
C GLY A 168 1.76 -1.23 5.89
N ALA A 169 0.93 -0.61 5.07
CA ALA A 169 -0.10 0.33 5.48
C ALA A 169 -1.16 -0.26 6.41
N GLU A 170 -1.65 -1.49 6.11
CA GLU A 170 -2.70 -2.12 6.91
C GLU A 170 -2.19 -2.51 8.29
N ALA A 171 -1.01 -3.14 8.34
CA ALA A 171 -0.40 -3.51 9.61
C ALA A 171 -0.12 -2.29 10.48
N ALA A 172 0.43 -1.22 9.89
CA ALA A 172 0.72 0.03 10.61
C ALA A 172 -0.54 0.75 11.10
N ALA A 173 -1.59 0.83 10.27
CA ALA A 173 -2.85 1.45 10.64
C ALA A 173 -3.51 0.73 11.83
N ARG A 174 -3.47 -0.61 11.84
CA ARG A 174 -3.99 -1.41 12.94
C ARG A 174 -3.14 -1.30 14.20
N TYR A 175 -1.83 -1.34 14.04
CA TYR A 175 -0.90 -1.31 15.16
C TYR A 175 -0.91 0.04 15.88
N ASP A 176 -0.81 1.14 15.15
CA ASP A 176 -0.65 2.48 15.72
C ASP A 176 -1.97 3.19 16.04
N PHE A 177 -3.04 2.89 15.28
CA PHE A 177 -4.30 3.66 15.35
C PHE A 177 -5.55 2.80 15.52
N HIS A 178 -5.44 1.46 15.53
CA HIS A 178 -6.55 0.51 15.68
C HIS A 178 -7.65 0.66 14.60
N VAL A 179 -7.27 1.14 13.42
CA VAL A 179 -8.15 1.30 12.25
C VAL A 179 -7.63 0.52 11.05
N SER A 180 -8.45 0.35 10.02
CA SER A 180 -7.98 -0.18 8.72
C SER A 180 -7.21 0.89 7.96
N ALA A 181 -6.33 0.46 7.02
CA ALA A 181 -5.61 1.39 6.14
C ALA A 181 -6.53 2.30 5.33
N SER A 182 -7.75 1.85 5.01
CA SER A 182 -8.74 2.64 4.28
C SER A 182 -9.36 3.77 5.13
N ALA A 183 -9.37 3.60 6.45
CA ALA A 183 -9.98 4.53 7.39
C ALA A 183 -9.00 5.57 7.97
N LEU A 184 -7.74 5.57 7.51
CA LEU A 184 -6.74 6.53 7.96
C LEU A 184 -7.15 7.97 7.62
N THR A 185 -7.18 8.83 8.64
CA THR A 185 -7.38 10.27 8.49
C THR A 185 -6.15 10.95 7.88
N PRO A 186 -6.26 12.18 7.35
CA PRO A 186 -5.11 12.94 6.87
C PRO A 186 -3.97 13.06 7.90
N SER A 187 -4.34 13.26 9.16
CA SER A 187 -3.38 13.41 10.28
C SER A 187 -2.60 12.12 10.56
N GLN A 188 -3.29 10.98 10.61
CA GLN A 188 -2.69 9.65 10.78
C GLN A 188 -1.83 9.26 9.57
N ALA A 189 -2.33 9.49 8.37
CA ALA A 189 -1.60 9.27 7.13
C ALA A 189 -0.27 10.04 7.07
N ALA A 190 -0.29 11.31 7.49
CA ALA A 190 0.92 12.14 7.56
C ALA A 190 1.91 11.68 8.63
N LEU A 191 1.46 11.06 9.74
CA LEU A 191 2.34 10.44 10.73
C LEU A 191 3.02 9.19 10.15
N LEU A 192 2.27 8.30 9.50
CA LEU A 192 2.84 7.12 8.85
C LEU A 192 3.82 7.50 7.74
N ALA A 193 3.48 8.44 6.87
CA ALA A 193 4.43 8.93 5.87
C ALA A 193 5.65 9.63 6.52
N GLY A 194 5.45 10.30 7.64
CA GLY A 194 6.49 10.97 8.37
C GLY A 194 7.51 10.05 9.05
N CYS A 195 7.14 8.83 9.42
CA CYS A 195 8.04 7.88 10.09
C CYS A 195 8.98 7.14 9.12
N LEU A 196 8.68 7.09 7.82
CA LEU A 196 9.40 6.28 6.83
C LEU A 196 10.94 6.43 6.83
N PRO A 197 11.54 7.62 7.06
CA PRO A 197 12.99 7.74 7.10
C PRO A 197 13.65 7.02 8.27
N ASN A 198 12.91 6.78 9.36
CA ASN A 198 13.42 6.07 10.52
C ASN A 198 12.27 5.43 11.33
N PRO A 199 11.64 4.39 10.77
CA PRO A 199 10.40 3.83 11.31
C PRO A 199 10.57 3.20 12.70
N ARG A 200 11.75 2.69 13.02
CA ARG A 200 12.04 2.07 14.33
C ARG A 200 12.19 3.08 15.47
N LEU A 201 12.52 4.35 15.16
CA LEU A 201 12.69 5.42 16.15
C LEU A 201 11.55 6.44 16.16
N MET A 202 10.69 6.42 15.15
CA MET A 202 9.57 7.34 15.01
C MET A 202 8.26 6.57 15.08
N ASN A 203 7.67 6.49 16.27
CA ASN A 203 6.42 5.78 16.51
C ASN A 203 5.22 6.69 16.15
N PRO A 204 4.40 6.34 15.13
CA PRO A 204 3.21 7.10 14.76
C PRO A 204 2.12 7.12 15.83
N GLY A 205 1.97 6.05 16.61
CA GLY A 205 1.01 5.97 17.71
C GLY A 205 1.39 6.85 18.91
N ALA A 206 2.70 7.14 19.09
CA ALA A 206 3.22 8.02 20.16
C ALA A 206 4.25 9.01 19.58
N PRO A 207 3.82 9.98 18.75
CA PRO A 207 4.71 10.79 17.95
C PRO A 207 5.53 11.79 18.80
N ASN A 208 6.86 11.73 18.64
CA ASN A 208 7.79 12.67 19.23
C ASN A 208 7.80 14.04 18.49
N LYS A 209 8.53 15.04 19.03
CA LYS A 209 8.64 16.39 18.42
C LYS A 209 9.07 16.36 16.96
N ARG A 210 10.02 15.48 16.60
CA ARG A 210 10.55 15.36 15.24
C ARG A 210 9.49 14.83 14.28
N LEU A 211 8.77 13.78 14.66
CA LEU A 211 7.69 13.21 13.85
C LEU A 211 6.52 14.18 13.69
N ARG A 212 6.13 14.89 14.78
CA ARG A 212 5.10 15.95 14.70
C ARG A 212 5.50 17.12 13.78
N ALA A 213 6.78 17.48 13.74
CA ALA A 213 7.28 18.50 12.82
C ALA A 213 7.19 18.02 11.37
N ARG A 214 7.55 16.75 11.08
CA ARG A 214 7.38 16.15 9.75
C ARG A 214 5.91 16.03 9.35
N GLN A 215 5.04 15.62 10.27
CA GLN A 215 3.60 15.57 10.06
C GLN A 215 3.05 16.93 9.59
N ARG A 216 3.36 18.00 10.32
CA ARG A 216 2.92 19.37 9.94
C ARG A 216 3.43 19.78 8.56
N MET A 217 4.69 19.46 8.24
CA MET A 217 5.26 19.73 6.92
C MET A 217 4.53 18.95 5.81
N ILE A 218 4.25 17.67 6.03
CA ILE A 218 3.54 16.83 5.05
C ILE A 218 2.10 17.34 4.87
N LEU A 219 1.37 17.62 5.93
CA LEU A 219 0.03 18.19 5.88
C LEU A 219 -0.01 19.55 5.15
N ALA A 220 0.96 20.42 5.40
CA ALA A 220 1.08 21.70 4.71
C ALA A 220 1.30 21.52 3.21
N ARG A 221 2.15 20.55 2.83
CA ARG A 221 2.37 20.20 1.41
C ARG A 221 1.11 19.60 0.79
N MET A 222 0.45 18.65 1.45
CA MET A 222 -0.80 18.06 0.99
C MET A 222 -1.87 19.12 0.76
N ARG A 223 -2.00 20.08 1.67
CA ARG A 223 -2.92 21.22 1.52
C ARG A 223 -2.56 22.08 0.31
N ARG A 224 -1.27 22.40 0.13
CA ARG A 224 -0.78 23.19 -1.02
C ARG A 224 -1.08 22.52 -2.37
N TRP A 225 -1.12 21.18 -2.41
CA TRP A 225 -1.41 20.40 -3.60
C TRP A 225 -2.91 20.07 -3.76
N GLY A 226 -3.78 20.61 -2.91
CA GLY A 226 -5.23 20.37 -2.98
C GLY A 226 -5.68 18.98 -2.49
N TYR A 227 -4.79 18.21 -1.88
CA TYR A 227 -5.09 16.83 -1.48
C TYR A 227 -5.98 16.69 -0.24
N LEU A 228 -6.25 17.77 0.49
CA LEU A 228 -7.07 17.77 1.70
C LEU A 228 -8.51 18.28 1.46
N PHE A 229 -8.82 18.80 0.27
CA PHE A 229 -10.12 19.40 -0.05
C PHE A 229 -11.01 18.52 -0.92
N GLU A 230 -10.59 17.29 -1.26
CA GLU A 230 -11.32 16.42 -2.18
C GLU A 230 -12.42 15.55 -1.52
N GLU A 231 -12.70 15.67 -0.23
CA GLU A 231 -13.81 14.92 0.37
C GLU A 231 -15.19 15.34 -0.17
N GLU A 232 -15.33 16.56 -0.63
CA GLU A 232 -16.58 17.08 -1.18
C GLU A 232 -16.81 16.67 -2.65
N THR A 233 -15.75 16.32 -3.37
CA THR A 233 -15.82 15.98 -4.81
C THR A 233 -15.98 14.48 -5.06
N LEU A 234 -15.77 13.63 -4.05
CA LEU A 234 -15.93 12.16 -4.11
C LEU A 234 -17.22 11.67 -3.44
N ALA A 235 -18.01 12.54 -2.84
CA ALA A 235 -19.41 12.22 -2.56
C ALA A 235 -20.06 11.88 -3.93
N PRO A 236 -20.74 10.73 -4.07
CA PRO A 236 -21.47 10.44 -5.27
C PRO A 236 -22.37 11.65 -5.50
N LYS A 237 -22.22 12.35 -6.65
CA LYS A 237 -23.18 13.36 -7.07
C LYS A 237 -24.55 12.73 -6.84
N LYS A 238 -25.35 13.28 -5.93
CA LYS A 238 -26.76 12.92 -5.84
C LYS A 238 -27.24 12.93 -7.27
N THR A 239 -27.56 11.77 -7.78
CA THR A 239 -28.21 11.63 -9.09
C THR A 239 -29.30 12.65 -9.09
N ALA A 240 -29.27 13.54 -10.08
CA ALA A 240 -30.39 14.47 -10.31
C ALA A 240 -31.67 13.65 -10.26
N PRO A 241 -32.74 14.18 -9.65
CA PRO A 241 -34.02 13.50 -9.66
C PRO A 241 -34.33 13.12 -11.11
N PRO A 242 -34.91 11.94 -11.36
CA PRO A 242 -35.29 11.54 -12.71
C PRO A 242 -36.15 12.65 -13.32
N PRO A 243 -36.02 12.91 -14.62
CA PRO A 243 -36.89 13.87 -15.29
C PRO A 243 -38.36 13.53 -14.96
N PRO A 244 -39.23 14.53 -14.76
CA PRO A 244 -40.63 14.26 -14.51
C PRO A 244 -41.17 13.38 -15.63
N GLU A 245 -41.72 12.24 -15.24
CA GLU A 245 -42.40 11.31 -16.13
C GLU A 245 -43.48 12.08 -16.88
N LEU A 246 -43.32 12.16 -18.19
CA LEU A 246 -44.32 12.75 -19.05
C LEU A 246 -45.62 11.98 -18.81
N GLU A 247 -46.59 12.62 -18.18
CA GLU A 247 -47.95 12.18 -17.98
C GLU A 247 -48.50 11.71 -19.33
N GLN A 248 -48.56 10.40 -19.49
CA GLN A 248 -49.23 9.80 -20.65
C GLN A 248 -50.72 9.98 -20.44
N THR A 249 -51.32 10.90 -21.22
CA THR A 249 -52.75 11.02 -21.35
C THR A 249 -53.38 9.70 -21.76
N PRO A 250 -54.45 9.24 -21.09
CA PRO A 250 -55.14 7.99 -21.44
C PRO A 250 -55.83 8.09 -22.82
N PRO A 251 -55.77 7.04 -23.64
CA PRO A 251 -56.60 7.01 -24.85
C PRO A 251 -58.04 6.76 -24.50
N THR A 252 -58.89 7.54 -25.09
CA THR A 252 -60.36 7.61 -25.05
C THR A 252 -60.99 6.27 -25.47
N ASP A 253 -62.06 5.95 -24.77
CA ASP A 253 -62.99 4.85 -24.97
C ASP A 253 -63.36 4.47 -26.38
N THR A 254 -63.51 3.18 -26.65
CA THR A 254 -64.60 2.67 -27.50
C THR A 254 -65.00 1.23 -27.13
N ALA A 255 -66.22 1.12 -26.58
CA ALA A 255 -67.21 0.05 -26.67
C ALA A 255 -66.91 -1.41 -26.29
N THR A 256 -67.64 -1.81 -25.26
CA THR A 256 -68.26 -3.08 -24.84
C THR A 256 -68.68 -4.03 -25.98
N PRO A 257 -68.84 -5.40 -25.83
CA PRO A 257 -69.63 -6.02 -24.75
C PRO A 257 -69.08 -7.30 -24.06
N ALA A 258 -69.64 -7.57 -22.88
CA ALA A 258 -69.61 -8.79 -22.13
C ALA A 258 -70.62 -9.85 -22.73
N PRO A 259 -70.88 -11.08 -22.18
CA PRO A 259 -70.30 -11.72 -20.99
C PRO A 259 -69.99 -13.24 -21.19
N THR A 260 -69.45 -13.97 -20.24
CA THR A 260 -69.98 -15.27 -19.79
C THR A 260 -69.19 -15.80 -18.57
N GLN A 261 -69.94 -16.19 -17.57
CA GLN A 261 -69.62 -16.87 -16.32
C GLN A 261 -69.04 -18.27 -16.51
N THR A 262 -68.29 -18.77 -15.59
CA THR A 262 -68.48 -20.07 -14.89
C THR A 262 -67.43 -20.26 -13.80
N THR A 263 -67.84 -20.10 -12.57
CA THR A 263 -67.81 -20.95 -11.38
C THR A 263 -66.88 -22.18 -11.37
N THR A 264 -66.16 -22.35 -10.26
CA THR A 264 -66.27 -23.42 -9.25
C THR A 264 -65.00 -23.43 -8.41
N SER A 265 -64.99 -23.00 -7.15
CA SER A 265 -65.12 -23.76 -5.91
C SER A 265 -64.08 -24.86 -5.65
N THR A 266 -63.55 -24.82 -4.51
CA THR A 266 -63.55 -25.68 -3.36
C THR A 266 -62.13 -25.92 -2.83
N GLU A 267 -61.90 -25.51 -1.67
CA GLU A 267 -61.84 -26.10 -0.31
C GLU A 267 -60.44 -26.60 0.12
N THR A 268 -59.94 -26.00 1.16
CA THR A 268 -59.77 -26.47 2.55
C THR A 268 -58.79 -27.63 2.79
N THR A 269 -57.77 -27.47 3.59
CA THR A 269 -57.72 -28.08 4.91
C THR A 269 -56.45 -27.66 5.70
N GLU A 270 -56.72 -27.31 6.94
CA GLU A 270 -55.80 -27.10 8.06
C GLU A 270 -55.03 -28.38 8.47
N THR A 271 -53.94 -28.23 9.18
CA THR A 271 -53.65 -28.88 10.48
C THR A 271 -52.28 -28.46 10.98
N SER A 272 -52.19 -27.72 12.00
CA SER A 272 -51.82 -27.89 13.42
C SER A 272 -50.71 -28.89 13.75
N GLY A 273 -49.87 -28.48 14.69
CA GLY A 273 -49.03 -29.32 15.56
C GLY A 273 -47.70 -28.69 15.88
N THR A 274 -47.54 -27.82 16.85
CA THR A 274 -47.29 -27.95 18.29
C THR A 274 -45.90 -28.51 18.66
N THR A 275 -45.14 -27.64 19.36
CA THR A 275 -44.21 -27.82 20.49
C THR A 275 -43.01 -28.80 20.37
N GLU A 276 -41.78 -28.35 20.63
CA GLU A 276 -41.19 -28.56 21.95
C GLU A 276 -39.84 -27.84 22.13
N THR A 277 -39.74 -27.18 23.25
CA THR A 277 -38.63 -26.53 23.93
C THR A 277 -37.64 -27.57 24.42
N THR A 278 -36.34 -27.33 24.29
CA THR A 278 -35.40 -27.73 25.34
C THR A 278 -34.07 -26.96 25.22
N GLU A 279 -33.85 -26.01 26.06
CA GLU A 279 -32.56 -25.65 26.69
C GLU A 279 -32.43 -26.62 27.91
N PRO A 280 -31.32 -26.79 28.64
CA PRO A 280 -30.00 -26.16 28.66
C PRO A 280 -28.84 -27.16 28.92
N GLN A 281 -27.63 -26.72 29.04
CA GLN A 281 -26.74 -26.94 30.20
C GLN A 281 -25.26 -26.70 29.88
N SER A 282 -24.68 -25.66 30.46
CA SER A 282 -23.28 -25.66 30.90
C SER A 282 -23.13 -26.59 32.10
N PRO A 283 -22.02 -27.25 32.35
CA PRO A 283 -20.95 -26.90 33.26
C PRO A 283 -19.66 -27.74 33.06
N PRO A 284 -18.72 -27.81 34.02
CA PRO A 284 -18.18 -26.85 34.98
C PRO A 284 -16.62 -26.75 34.92
N ALA A 285 -16.10 -25.76 35.64
CA ALA A 285 -14.70 -25.64 36.03
C ALA A 285 -14.20 -26.83 36.86
N THR A 286 -12.92 -27.18 36.68
CA THR A 286 -12.19 -27.91 37.70
C THR A 286 -10.80 -27.31 37.88
N THR A 287 -10.58 -26.91 39.09
CA THR A 287 -9.39 -26.38 39.76
C THR A 287 -8.42 -27.50 40.13
N THR A 288 -7.15 -27.11 40.39
CA THR A 288 -6.13 -27.79 41.24
C THR A 288 -5.22 -28.78 40.48
N THR A 289 -3.95 -28.59 40.43
CA THR A 289 -2.90 -28.34 41.47
C THR A 289 -1.69 -27.70 40.80
#